data_4206ad420dc2a23f846f9a27a6cada0e
#
_entry.id   4206ad420dc2a23f846f9a27a6cada0e
#
_cell.length_a   1.000
_cell.length_b   1.000
_cell.length_c   1.000
_cell.angle_alpha   90.00
_cell.angle_beta   90.00
_cell.angle_gamma   90.00
#
_symmetry.space_group_name_H-M   'P 1'
#
loop_
_entity.id
_entity.type
_entity.pdbx_description
1 polymer ?
#
loop_
_entity_poly.entity_id
_entity_poly.type
_entity_poly.pdbx_seq_one_letter_code
_entity_poly.pdbx_strand_id
1 'polypeptide(L)'
;AEGYDPRVLSRIRRGASLGDADLQLLQRQRADWQRRITAELQRFDALLMPTVPMIAPTIGELAADDAYFRCNGLMLRNPAIVNFLDGCALSLPCQRPGAAPIGLMLAGLPMCDEALLGWALAIERRLAEA
;
A
#
# COMPACT_ATOMS: atom_id res chain seq x y z
N ALA A 1 11.91 3.39 -25.30
CA ALA A 1 11.10 4.35 -24.54
C ALA A 1 9.71 4.56 -25.12
N GLU A 2 9.49 4.12 -26.35
CA GLU A 2 8.17 4.14 -27.00
C GLU A 2 7.23 3.15 -26.29
N GLY A 3 6.04 3.61 -25.89
CA GLY A 3 5.02 2.76 -25.21
C GLY A 3 4.87 2.97 -23.71
N TYR A 4 5.68 3.80 -23.06
CA TYR A 4 5.49 4.19 -21.66
C TYR A 4 4.86 5.57 -21.55
N ASP A 5 3.90 5.71 -20.61
CA ASP A 5 3.47 7.04 -20.16
C ASP A 5 4.69 7.85 -19.68
N PRO A 6 4.83 9.13 -20.07
CA PRO A 6 5.98 9.95 -19.71
C PRO A 6 6.22 10.05 -18.20
N ARG A 7 5.15 10.07 -17.39
CA ARG A 7 5.23 10.12 -15.91
C ARG A 7 5.76 8.81 -15.34
N VAL A 8 5.34 7.67 -15.89
CA VAL A 8 5.88 6.34 -15.53
C VAL A 8 7.33 6.23 -15.96
N LEU A 9 7.67 6.64 -17.17
CA LEU A 9 9.04 6.60 -17.70
C LEU A 9 10.01 7.44 -16.85
N SER A 10 9.59 8.61 -16.36
CA SER A 10 10.41 9.45 -15.48
C SER A 10 10.80 8.74 -14.19
N ARG A 11 9.89 7.94 -13.63
CA ARG A 11 10.14 7.13 -12.42
C ARG A 11 11.09 5.96 -12.68
N ILE A 12 10.90 5.26 -13.82
CA ILE A 12 11.80 4.18 -14.23
C ILE A 12 13.23 4.70 -14.39
N ARG A 13 13.39 5.86 -15.02
CA ARG A 13 14.71 6.49 -15.23
C ARG A 13 15.44 6.87 -13.95
N ARG A 14 14.72 7.15 -12.86
CA ARG A 14 15.33 7.36 -11.54
C ARG A 14 16.10 6.14 -11.05
N GLY A 15 15.63 4.93 -11.36
CA GLY A 15 16.33 3.70 -11.01
C GLY A 15 17.69 3.56 -11.70
N ALA A 16 17.87 4.17 -12.87
CA ALA A 16 19.15 4.11 -13.59
C ALA A 16 20.30 4.89 -12.90
N SER A 17 19.98 5.76 -11.94
CA SER A 17 20.99 6.49 -11.14
C SER A 17 21.44 5.71 -9.89
N LEU A 18 20.83 4.56 -9.60
CA LEU A 18 21.16 3.72 -8.46
C LEU A 18 22.12 2.61 -8.90
N GLY A 19 23.20 2.42 -8.16
CA GLY A 19 24.19 1.37 -8.40
C GLY A 19 23.99 0.14 -7.52
N ASP A 20 24.80 -0.90 -7.75
CA ASP A 20 24.76 -2.15 -6.99
C ASP A 20 24.95 -1.94 -5.47
N ALA A 21 25.78 -0.97 -5.09
CA ALA A 21 26.00 -0.63 -3.68
C ALA A 21 24.72 -0.11 -3.01
N ASP A 22 23.93 0.71 -3.72
CA ASP A 22 22.66 1.24 -3.23
C ASP A 22 21.63 0.11 -3.08
N LEU A 23 21.59 -0.79 -4.06
CA LEU A 23 20.71 -1.98 -4.02
C LEU A 23 21.05 -2.88 -2.84
N GLN A 24 22.33 -3.18 -2.62
CA GLN A 24 22.78 -4.00 -1.50
C GLN A 24 22.47 -3.34 -0.14
N LEU A 25 22.64 -2.01 -0.05
CA LEU A 25 22.28 -1.27 1.15
C LEU A 25 20.78 -1.34 1.42
N LEU A 26 19.95 -1.11 0.39
CA LEU A 26 18.50 -1.22 0.48
C LEU A 26 18.06 -2.60 0.94
N GLN A 27 18.62 -3.67 0.36
CA GLN A 27 18.28 -5.05 0.73
C GLN A 27 18.61 -5.34 2.21
N ARG A 28 19.78 -4.91 2.70
CA ARG A 28 20.14 -5.06 4.12
C ARG A 28 19.19 -4.29 5.04
N GLN A 29 18.92 -3.02 4.72
CA GLN A 29 18.01 -2.20 5.50
C GLN A 29 16.59 -2.75 5.50
N ARG A 30 16.12 -3.27 4.36
CA ARG A 30 14.83 -3.94 4.25
C ARG A 30 14.75 -5.17 5.14
N ALA A 31 15.75 -6.04 5.10
CA ALA A 31 15.80 -7.24 5.94
C ALA A 31 15.81 -6.91 7.44
N ASP A 32 16.55 -5.88 7.85
CA ASP A 32 16.57 -5.40 9.24
C ASP A 32 15.22 -4.84 9.67
N TRP A 33 14.57 -4.07 8.80
CA TRP A 33 13.25 -3.52 9.05
C TRP A 33 12.18 -4.64 9.13
N GLN A 34 12.20 -5.59 8.20
CA GLN A 34 11.29 -6.74 8.20
C GLN A 34 11.38 -7.54 9.50
N ARG A 35 12.58 -7.83 9.99
CA ARG A 35 12.76 -8.56 11.27
C ARG A 35 12.12 -7.80 12.44
N ARG A 36 12.36 -6.48 12.53
CA ARG A 36 11.79 -5.65 13.62
C ARG A 36 10.26 -5.60 13.55
N ILE A 37 9.70 -5.33 12.37
CA ILE A 37 8.25 -5.23 12.20
C ILE A 37 7.58 -6.58 12.40
N THR A 38 8.16 -7.68 11.91
CA THR A 38 7.64 -9.04 12.16
C THR A 38 7.56 -9.33 13.66
N ALA A 39 8.61 -9.03 14.43
CA ALA A 39 8.60 -9.23 15.87
C ALA A 39 7.49 -8.46 16.60
N GLU A 40 7.20 -7.24 16.15
CA GLU A 40 6.09 -6.44 16.70
C GLU A 40 4.72 -6.98 16.29
N LEU A 41 4.55 -7.33 15.01
CA LEU A 41 3.26 -7.76 14.46
C LEU A 41 2.85 -9.17 14.89
N GLN A 42 3.79 -10.05 15.26
CA GLN A 42 3.47 -11.39 15.80
C GLN A 42 2.56 -11.35 17.04
N ARG A 43 2.41 -10.22 17.69
CA ARG A 43 1.54 -10.01 18.86
C ARG A 43 0.10 -9.66 18.49
N PHE A 44 -0.19 -9.52 17.21
CA PHE A 44 -1.48 -9.07 16.68
C PHE A 44 -1.94 -10.02 15.57
N ASP A 45 -3.24 -10.13 15.36
CA ASP A 45 -3.83 -10.94 14.30
C ASP A 45 -3.71 -10.27 12.94
N ALA A 46 -3.85 -8.95 12.89
CA ALA A 46 -3.71 -8.15 11.69
C ALA A 46 -3.39 -6.68 12.01
N LEU A 47 -2.80 -5.98 11.05
CA LEU A 47 -2.65 -4.54 11.05
C LEU A 47 -3.81 -3.90 10.29
N LEU A 48 -4.47 -2.91 10.89
CA LEU A 48 -5.56 -2.15 10.29
C LEU A 48 -5.10 -0.75 9.93
N MET A 49 -5.40 -0.31 8.71
CA MET A 49 -5.16 1.06 8.28
C MET A 49 -6.06 1.43 7.10
N PRO A 50 -6.27 2.73 6.79
CA PRO A 50 -6.86 3.10 5.51
C PRO A 50 -6.04 2.51 4.35
N THR A 51 -6.72 1.94 3.34
CA THR A 51 -6.01 1.40 2.15
C THR A 51 -5.14 2.45 1.50
N VAL A 52 -5.70 3.66 1.35
CA VAL A 52 -4.96 4.86 0.91
C VAL A 52 -5.35 6.03 1.82
N PRO A 53 -4.44 6.99 2.05
CA PRO A 53 -4.66 8.08 3.02
C PRO A 53 -5.45 9.26 2.45
N MET A 54 -6.17 9.06 1.36
CA MET A 54 -6.94 10.11 0.70
C MET A 54 -8.10 9.51 -0.11
N ILE A 55 -9.13 10.31 -0.32
CA ILE A 55 -10.19 10.02 -1.30
C ILE A 55 -9.63 10.22 -2.71
N ALA A 56 -10.10 9.44 -3.68
CA ALA A 56 -9.67 9.55 -5.06
C ALA A 56 -9.89 10.99 -5.59
N PRO A 57 -8.84 11.64 -6.09
CA PRO A 57 -8.98 12.96 -6.71
C PRO A 57 -9.69 12.85 -8.05
N THR A 58 -10.25 13.94 -8.53
CA THR A 58 -10.77 14.03 -9.89
C THR A 58 -9.65 14.02 -10.92
N ILE A 59 -9.96 13.61 -12.15
CA ILE A 59 -9.00 13.61 -13.26
C ILE A 59 -8.42 15.01 -13.49
N GLY A 60 -9.26 16.05 -13.37
CA GLY A 60 -8.83 17.45 -13.54
C GLY A 60 -7.80 17.91 -12.51
N GLU A 61 -7.92 17.45 -11.25
CA GLU A 61 -6.96 17.76 -10.19
C GLU A 61 -5.57 17.14 -10.43
N LEU A 62 -5.49 16.10 -11.28
CA LEU A 62 -4.24 15.41 -11.64
C LEU A 62 -3.63 15.93 -12.95
N ALA A 63 -4.15 17.00 -13.54
CA ALA A 63 -3.66 17.52 -14.82
C ALA A 63 -2.20 18.00 -14.72
N ALA A 64 -1.84 18.69 -13.64
CA ALA A 64 -0.47 19.14 -13.38
C ALA A 64 0.40 18.01 -12.83
N ASP A 65 1.65 17.89 -13.32
CA ASP A 65 2.58 16.85 -12.92
C ASP A 65 2.87 16.82 -11.42
N ASP A 66 3.05 17.99 -10.79
CA ASP A 66 3.30 18.07 -9.35
C ASP A 66 2.12 17.54 -8.53
N ALA A 67 0.88 17.84 -8.95
CA ALA A 67 -0.32 17.32 -8.32
C ALA A 67 -0.41 15.80 -8.49
N TYR A 68 -0.17 15.32 -9.71
CA TYR A 68 -0.13 13.89 -10.01
C TYR A 68 0.90 13.14 -9.15
N PHE A 69 2.16 13.59 -9.12
CA PHE A 69 3.21 12.89 -8.38
C PHE A 69 2.98 12.91 -6.88
N ARG A 70 2.46 14.01 -6.33
CA ARG A 70 2.09 14.10 -4.91
C ARG A 70 0.97 13.12 -4.56
N CYS A 71 -0.12 13.09 -5.32
CA CYS A 71 -1.23 12.15 -5.11
C CYS A 71 -0.79 10.72 -5.30
N ASN A 72 -0.02 10.41 -6.35
CA ASN A 72 0.53 9.08 -6.59
C ASN A 72 1.40 8.60 -5.43
N GLY A 73 2.25 9.46 -4.87
CA GLY A 73 3.05 9.15 -3.69
C GLY A 73 2.19 8.82 -2.46
N LEU A 74 1.11 9.57 -2.24
CA LEU A 74 0.18 9.31 -1.14
C LEU A 74 -0.57 7.98 -1.34
N MET A 75 -1.08 7.73 -2.54
CA MET A 75 -1.83 6.50 -2.84
C MET A 75 -0.98 5.24 -2.68
N LEU A 76 0.31 5.32 -2.97
CA LEU A 76 1.24 4.19 -2.82
C LEU A 76 1.78 4.02 -1.39
N ARG A 77 1.63 5.01 -0.52
CA ARG A 77 2.26 5.05 0.80
C ARG A 77 1.94 3.83 1.66
N ASN A 78 0.65 3.54 1.87
CA ASN A 78 0.23 2.45 2.74
C ASN A 78 0.45 1.07 2.10
N PRO A 79 0.05 0.82 0.84
CA PRO A 79 0.35 -0.45 0.16
C PRO A 79 1.85 -0.76 0.07
N ALA A 80 2.70 0.27 -0.09
CA ALA A 80 4.15 0.07 -0.16
C ALA A 80 4.74 -0.49 1.15
N ILE A 81 4.15 -0.19 2.30
CA ILE A 81 4.57 -0.75 3.60
C ILE A 81 4.38 -2.27 3.59
N VAL A 82 3.23 -2.74 3.14
CA VAL A 82 2.91 -4.18 3.07
C VAL A 82 3.79 -4.87 2.04
N ASN A 83 3.98 -4.27 0.86
CA ASN A 83 4.90 -4.78 -0.17
C ASN A 83 6.34 -4.88 0.33
N PHE A 84 6.80 -3.90 1.10
CA PHE A 84 8.16 -3.88 1.65
C PHE A 84 8.34 -4.94 2.74
N LEU A 85 7.26 -5.30 3.45
CA LEU A 85 7.22 -6.37 4.44
C LEU A 85 7.21 -7.78 3.82
N ASP A 86 6.89 -7.93 2.52
CA ASP A 86 6.46 -9.18 1.87
C ASP A 86 5.16 -9.73 2.47
N GLY A 87 4.36 -8.87 3.09
CA GLY A 87 3.11 -9.24 3.73
C GLY A 87 1.96 -9.44 2.74
N CYS A 88 0.86 -9.95 3.24
CA CYS A 88 -0.40 -10.04 2.52
C CYS A 88 -1.36 -8.94 2.98
N ALA A 89 -2.25 -8.49 2.12
CA ALA A 89 -3.27 -7.51 2.47
C ALA A 89 -4.52 -7.62 1.59
N LEU A 90 -5.63 -7.17 2.15
CA LEU A 90 -6.89 -6.97 1.41
C LEU A 90 -7.54 -5.66 1.86
N SER A 91 -8.45 -5.14 1.05
CA SER A 91 -9.18 -3.90 1.34
C SER A 91 -10.67 -4.19 1.38
N LEU A 92 -11.33 -3.79 2.48
CA LEU A 92 -12.77 -3.85 2.64
C LEU A 92 -13.38 -2.46 2.41
N PRO A 93 -14.50 -2.35 1.69
CA PRO A 93 -15.24 -1.10 1.59
C PRO A 93 -15.84 -0.74 2.96
N CYS A 94 -15.63 0.50 3.40
CA CYS A 94 -16.16 0.97 4.70
C CYS A 94 -16.78 2.36 4.63
N GLN A 95 -17.07 2.86 3.43
CA GLN A 95 -17.77 4.14 3.25
C GLN A 95 -19.26 4.01 3.57
N ARG A 96 -19.85 5.12 4.01
CA ARG A 96 -21.32 5.23 4.13
C ARG A 96 -21.98 5.24 2.74
N PRO A 97 -23.23 4.79 2.64
CA PRO A 97 -23.99 4.87 1.40
C PRO A 97 -23.98 6.30 0.81
N GLY A 98 -23.68 6.43 -0.48
CA GLY A 98 -23.60 7.72 -1.17
C GLY A 98 -22.32 8.52 -0.94
N ALA A 99 -21.42 8.08 -0.07
CA ALA A 99 -20.11 8.71 0.11
C ALA A 99 -19.07 8.19 -0.91
N ALA A 100 -18.00 8.95 -1.07
CA ALA A 100 -16.87 8.49 -1.88
C ALA A 100 -16.27 7.19 -1.33
N PRO A 101 -15.77 6.28 -2.19
CA PRO A 101 -15.19 5.01 -1.75
C PRO A 101 -14.03 5.17 -0.77
N ILE A 102 -14.10 4.46 0.34
CA ILE A 102 -13.06 4.38 1.36
C ILE A 102 -12.77 2.90 1.63
N GLY A 103 -11.50 2.52 1.64
CA GLY A 103 -11.06 1.16 1.94
C GLY A 103 -10.42 1.06 3.31
N LEU A 104 -10.86 0.09 4.10
CA LEU A 104 -10.17 -0.40 5.29
C LEU A 104 -9.25 -1.54 4.89
N MET A 105 -7.94 -1.33 4.98
CA MET A 105 -6.96 -2.37 4.68
C MET A 105 -6.66 -3.19 5.94
N LEU A 106 -6.80 -4.52 5.79
CA LEU A 106 -6.24 -5.49 6.70
C LEU A 106 -4.93 -5.99 6.09
N ALA A 107 -3.86 -5.97 6.87
CA ALA A 107 -2.56 -6.47 6.45
C ALA A 107 -2.01 -7.46 7.47
N GLY A 108 -1.37 -8.51 6.97
CA GLY A 108 -0.77 -9.57 7.75
C GLY A 108 0.69 -9.82 7.37
N LEU A 109 1.33 -10.68 8.16
CA LEU A 109 2.66 -11.18 7.87
C LEU A 109 2.66 -12.05 6.60
N PRO A 110 3.83 -12.33 6.00
CA PRO A 110 3.92 -13.22 4.85
C PRO A 110 3.22 -14.54 5.08
N MET A 111 2.52 -15.06 4.07
CA MET A 111 1.82 -16.36 4.07
C MET A 111 0.65 -16.48 5.07
N CYS A 112 0.13 -15.35 5.56
CA CYS A 112 -1.05 -15.32 6.44
C CYS A 112 -2.36 -15.08 5.68
N ASP A 113 -2.41 -15.31 4.38
CA ASP A 113 -3.54 -14.97 3.50
C ASP A 113 -4.85 -15.61 3.95
N GLU A 114 -4.85 -16.90 4.26
CA GLU A 114 -6.06 -17.63 4.67
C GLU A 114 -6.63 -17.08 6.00
N ALA A 115 -5.78 -16.84 6.98
CA ALA A 115 -6.20 -16.27 8.27
C ALA A 115 -6.76 -14.86 8.06
N LEU A 116 -6.08 -14.05 7.22
CA LEU A 116 -6.47 -12.68 6.91
C LEU A 116 -7.84 -12.64 6.21
N LEU A 117 -8.11 -13.55 5.28
CA LEU A 117 -9.41 -13.69 4.63
C LEU A 117 -10.50 -14.05 5.64
N GLY A 118 -10.21 -14.93 6.58
CA GLY A 118 -11.13 -15.29 7.67
C GLY A 118 -11.52 -14.09 8.55
N TRP A 119 -10.53 -13.28 8.96
CA TRP A 119 -10.78 -12.04 9.70
C TRP A 119 -11.55 -11.01 8.88
N ALA A 120 -11.22 -10.89 7.59
CA ALA A 120 -11.90 -9.96 6.67
C ALA A 120 -13.38 -10.26 6.55
N LEU A 121 -13.77 -11.53 6.38
CA LEU A 121 -15.16 -11.94 6.33
C LEU A 121 -15.93 -11.58 7.61
N ALA A 122 -15.31 -11.73 8.77
CA ALA A 122 -15.92 -11.35 10.05
C ALA A 122 -16.13 -9.84 10.16
N ILE A 123 -15.13 -9.05 9.74
CA ILE A 123 -15.19 -7.58 9.77
C ILE A 123 -16.20 -7.07 8.74
N GLU A 124 -16.22 -7.61 7.53
CA GLU A 124 -17.15 -7.21 6.47
C GLU A 124 -18.61 -7.34 6.92
N ARG A 125 -18.95 -8.45 7.59
CA ARG A 125 -20.29 -8.65 8.18
C ARG A 125 -20.63 -7.56 9.17
N ARG A 126 -19.70 -7.19 10.03
CA ARG A 126 -19.90 -6.11 11.02
C ARG A 126 -20.05 -4.73 10.37
N LEU A 127 -19.28 -4.47 9.34
CA LEU A 127 -19.40 -3.21 8.58
C LEU A 127 -20.74 -3.09 7.84
N ALA A 128 -21.31 -4.22 7.40
CA ALA A 128 -22.61 -4.24 6.75
C ALA A 128 -23.81 -4.04 7.71
N GLU A 129 -23.59 -4.25 9.01
CA GLU A 129 -24.60 -4.06 10.07
C GLU A 129 -24.58 -2.64 10.66
N ALA A 130 -23.55 -1.82 10.34
CA ALA A 130 -23.30 -0.48 10.92
C ALA A 130 -23.84 0.65 10.06
#